data_0bee5fcd958d43467403645275bf1ccc
#
_entry.id   0bee5fcd958d43467403645275bf1ccc
#
_cell.length_a   1.000
_cell.length_b   1.000
_cell.length_c   1.000
_cell.angle_alpha   90.00
_cell.angle_beta   90.00
_cell.angle_gamma   90.00
#
_symmetry.space_group_name_H-M   'P 1'
#
loop_
_entity.id
_entity.type
_entity.pdbx_description
1 polymer ?
#
loop_
_entity_poly.entity_id
_entity_poly.type
_entity_poly.pdbx_seq_one_letter_code
_entity_poly.pdbx_strand_id
1 'polypeptide(L)'
;MTRTRWLTAALAACLVTFGAVASAEDAPDNWDGLVQIKPKRMDLVYVLPGADFRPYTKVMLDQTEVAFRKDWQKNMNDTRSVSRKIDDAEAAKIMAAASSNFTDVWTKALNKAGYQVVATPGPDVLRLSTAI
;
A
#
# COMPACT_ATOMS: atom_id res chain seq x y z
N MET A 1 70.91 8.84 -36.68
CA MET A 1 70.31 9.58 -35.55
C MET A 1 68.76 9.43 -35.66
N THR A 2 68.22 8.41 -35.10
CA THR A 2 66.74 8.13 -35.15
C THR A 2 66.20 8.20 -33.72
N ARG A 3 65.37 9.19 -33.48
CA ARG A 3 64.69 9.41 -32.20
C ARG A 3 63.39 8.58 -32.18
N THR A 4 63.38 7.52 -31.38
CA THR A 4 62.17 6.71 -31.14
C THR A 4 61.33 7.42 -30.10
N ARG A 5 60.10 7.87 -30.49
CA ARG A 5 59.09 8.45 -29.61
C ARG A 5 58.23 7.34 -29.04
N TRP A 6 58.27 7.10 -27.77
CA TRP A 6 57.38 6.18 -27.03
C TRP A 6 56.05 6.91 -26.80
N LEU A 7 54.99 6.43 -27.41
CA LEU A 7 53.63 6.85 -27.14
C LEU A 7 53.06 5.94 -26.04
N THR A 8 52.93 6.51 -24.85
CA THR A 8 52.20 5.88 -23.75
C THR A 8 50.70 6.05 -23.98
N ALA A 9 50.03 4.96 -24.37
CA ALA A 9 48.58 4.94 -24.42
C ALA A 9 48.01 4.75 -23.03
N ALA A 10 47.37 5.76 -22.49
CA ALA A 10 46.61 5.68 -21.25
C ALA A 10 45.25 5.02 -21.53
N LEU A 11 45.08 3.81 -21.02
CA LEU A 11 43.82 3.06 -21.08
C LEU A 11 42.88 3.58 -19.98
N ALA A 12 41.93 4.44 -20.34
CA ALA A 12 40.86 4.87 -19.44
C ALA A 12 39.82 3.75 -19.35
N ALA A 13 39.83 3.01 -18.24
CA ALA A 13 38.78 2.04 -17.92
C ALA A 13 37.53 2.77 -17.46
N CYS A 14 36.53 2.91 -18.35
CA CYS A 14 35.18 3.33 -17.99
C CYS A 14 34.49 2.21 -17.20
N LEU A 15 34.41 2.32 -15.87
CA LEU A 15 33.55 1.53 -15.02
C LEU A 15 32.10 1.95 -15.29
N VAL A 16 31.41 1.21 -16.15
CA VAL A 16 29.97 1.31 -16.32
C VAL A 16 29.36 0.59 -15.13
N THR A 17 28.97 1.38 -14.10
CA THR A 17 28.11 0.86 -13.03
C THR A 17 26.71 0.62 -13.63
N PHE A 18 26.39 -0.63 -13.93
CA PHE A 18 25.03 -1.05 -14.15
C PHE A 18 24.28 -0.88 -12.84
N GLY A 19 23.61 0.28 -12.70
CA GLY A 19 22.57 0.44 -11.70
C GLY A 19 21.47 -0.57 -12.02
N ALA A 20 21.30 -1.58 -11.18
CA ALA A 20 20.12 -2.43 -11.22
C ALA A 20 18.91 -1.55 -10.95
N VAL A 21 18.21 -1.14 -11.99
CA VAL A 21 16.84 -0.66 -11.89
C VAL A 21 16.04 -1.85 -11.37
N ALA A 22 15.67 -1.82 -10.08
CA ALA A 22 14.65 -2.70 -9.58
C ALA A 22 13.39 -2.38 -10.38
N SER A 23 13.08 -3.20 -11.37
CA SER A 23 11.80 -3.18 -12.05
C SER A 23 10.76 -3.45 -10.97
N ALA A 24 9.90 -2.49 -10.69
CA ALA A 24 8.66 -2.78 -9.98
C ALA A 24 7.99 -3.88 -10.79
N GLU A 25 7.79 -5.05 -10.18
CA GLU A 25 7.11 -6.15 -10.81
C GLU A 25 5.72 -5.63 -11.18
N ASP A 26 5.43 -5.55 -12.48
CA ASP A 26 4.16 -5.05 -12.96
C ASP A 26 3.05 -5.94 -12.39
N ALA A 27 2.03 -5.31 -11.82
CA ALA A 27 0.92 -6.04 -11.24
C ALA A 27 0.24 -6.90 -12.33
N PRO A 28 -0.11 -8.16 -12.05
CA PRO A 28 -0.66 -9.06 -13.05
C PRO A 28 -1.98 -8.53 -13.62
N ASP A 29 -2.21 -8.72 -14.91
CA ASP A 29 -3.46 -8.31 -15.57
C ASP A 29 -4.70 -9.06 -15.06
N ASN A 30 -4.50 -10.25 -14.50
CA ASN A 30 -5.53 -11.10 -13.92
C ASN A 30 -5.07 -11.68 -12.60
N TRP A 31 -5.89 -11.58 -11.57
CA TRP A 31 -5.65 -12.13 -10.25
C TRP A 31 -6.91 -12.80 -9.71
N ASP A 32 -6.87 -14.12 -9.52
CA ASP A 32 -7.98 -14.92 -8.94
C ASP A 32 -9.32 -14.71 -9.65
N GLY A 33 -9.28 -14.67 -11.00
CA GLY A 33 -10.47 -14.42 -11.83
C GLY A 33 -10.93 -12.96 -11.91
N LEU A 34 -10.27 -12.06 -11.19
CA LEU A 34 -10.47 -10.62 -11.28
C LEU A 34 -9.60 -10.05 -12.39
N VAL A 35 -10.12 -9.11 -13.16
CA VAL A 35 -9.40 -8.42 -14.24
C VAL A 35 -9.03 -7.03 -13.81
N GLN A 36 -7.79 -6.64 -14.08
CA GLN A 36 -7.30 -5.31 -13.82
C GLN A 36 -8.02 -4.31 -14.73
N ILE A 37 -8.48 -3.23 -14.13
CA ILE A 37 -9.05 -2.09 -14.85
C ILE A 37 -8.21 -0.83 -14.59
N LYS A 38 -8.24 0.12 -15.53
CA LYS A 38 -7.59 1.43 -15.33
C LYS A 38 -8.44 2.31 -14.41
N PRO A 39 -8.02 2.54 -13.16
CA PRO A 39 -8.74 3.42 -12.26
C PRO A 39 -8.44 4.89 -12.56
N LYS A 40 -9.36 5.79 -12.17
CA LYS A 40 -9.14 7.24 -12.29
C LYS A 40 -8.44 7.86 -11.09
N ARG A 41 -8.55 7.25 -9.92
CA ARG A 41 -8.12 7.83 -8.62
C ARG A 41 -7.47 6.82 -7.67
N MET A 42 -7.26 5.60 -8.10
CA MET A 42 -6.61 4.53 -7.34
C MET A 42 -5.41 4.04 -8.12
N ASP A 43 -4.41 3.52 -7.44
CA ASP A 43 -3.20 3.00 -8.09
C ASP A 43 -3.47 1.69 -8.82
N LEU A 44 -4.29 0.82 -8.24
CA LEU A 44 -4.59 -0.51 -8.76
C LEU A 44 -6.04 -0.91 -8.43
N VAL A 45 -6.76 -1.42 -9.41
CA VAL A 45 -8.13 -1.94 -9.23
C VAL A 45 -8.33 -3.20 -10.04
N TYR A 46 -8.86 -4.22 -9.37
CA TYR A 46 -9.33 -5.47 -10.00
C TYR A 46 -10.82 -5.61 -9.81
N VAL A 47 -11.51 -6.06 -10.84
CA VAL A 47 -12.97 -6.23 -10.82
C VAL A 47 -13.33 -7.58 -11.41
N LEU A 48 -14.32 -8.25 -10.82
CA LEU A 48 -14.91 -9.45 -11.40
C LEU A 48 -15.63 -9.06 -12.70
N PRO A 49 -15.35 -9.72 -13.85
CA PRO A 49 -16.04 -9.45 -15.10
C PRO A 49 -17.56 -9.61 -14.95
N GLY A 50 -18.31 -8.60 -15.36
CA GLY A 50 -19.78 -8.60 -15.26
C GLY A 50 -20.32 -8.22 -13.87
N ALA A 51 -19.49 -7.85 -12.90
CA ALA A 51 -19.97 -7.36 -11.61
C ALA A 51 -20.84 -6.12 -11.76
N ASP A 52 -22.03 -6.16 -11.16
CA ASP A 52 -22.97 -5.02 -11.13
C ASP A 52 -23.09 -4.48 -9.71
N PHE A 53 -22.65 -3.24 -9.51
CA PHE A 53 -22.72 -2.57 -8.22
C PHE A 53 -23.95 -1.67 -8.03
N ARG A 54 -24.77 -1.50 -9.07
CA ARG A 54 -25.97 -0.63 -9.05
C ARG A 54 -27.04 -1.02 -8.03
N PRO A 55 -27.26 -2.32 -7.71
CA PRO A 55 -28.24 -2.71 -6.69
C PRO A 55 -27.87 -2.31 -5.26
N TYR A 56 -26.59 -2.01 -5.01
CA TYR A 56 -26.13 -1.73 -3.65
C TYR A 56 -26.35 -0.26 -3.30
N THR A 57 -27.14 -0.02 -2.26
CA THR A 57 -27.45 1.32 -1.73
C THR A 57 -26.90 1.54 -0.34
N LYS A 58 -26.49 0.44 0.31
CA LYS A 58 -25.94 0.42 1.66
C LYS A 58 -24.57 -0.24 1.66
N VAL A 59 -23.77 0.07 2.67
CA VAL A 59 -22.44 -0.48 2.86
C VAL A 59 -22.30 -0.99 4.28
N MET A 60 -21.79 -2.21 4.43
CA MET A 60 -21.33 -2.75 5.69
C MET A 60 -19.80 -2.70 5.69
N LEU A 61 -19.22 -1.96 6.65
CA LEU A 61 -17.79 -1.90 6.85
C LEU A 61 -17.36 -2.97 7.86
N ASP A 62 -16.45 -3.83 7.46
CA ASP A 62 -15.73 -4.69 8.41
C ASP A 62 -14.74 -3.84 9.23
N GLN A 63 -14.34 -4.38 10.37
CA GLN A 63 -13.25 -3.77 11.12
C GLN A 63 -11.99 -3.74 10.26
N THR A 64 -11.37 -2.55 10.17
CA THR A 64 -10.14 -2.39 9.39
C THR A 64 -9.00 -3.17 10.03
N GLU A 65 -8.36 -4.03 9.26
CA GLU A 65 -7.12 -4.68 9.65
C GLU A 65 -5.97 -3.68 9.59
N VAL A 66 -5.20 -3.58 10.67
CA VAL A 66 -4.03 -2.72 10.77
C VAL A 66 -2.79 -3.56 10.96
N ALA A 67 -1.82 -3.45 10.04
CA ALA A 67 -0.55 -4.14 10.13
C ALA A 67 0.61 -3.15 9.96
N PHE A 68 1.50 -3.12 10.93
CA PHE A 68 2.73 -2.34 10.78
C PHE A 68 3.76 -3.09 9.94
N ARG A 69 4.62 -2.32 9.25
CA ARG A 69 5.78 -2.90 8.59
C ARG A 69 6.62 -3.70 9.59
N LYS A 70 7.22 -4.78 9.10
CA LYS A 70 8.22 -5.53 9.86
C LYS A 70 9.24 -4.55 10.48
N ASP A 71 9.56 -4.79 11.74
CA ASP A 71 10.51 -3.97 12.52
C ASP A 71 10.08 -2.50 12.79
N TRP A 72 8.81 -2.14 12.52
CA TRP A 72 8.31 -0.78 12.77
C TRP A 72 8.56 -0.32 14.22
N GLN A 73 8.18 -1.12 15.19
CA GLN A 73 8.32 -0.81 16.61
C GLN A 73 9.80 -0.63 17.01
N LYS A 74 10.68 -1.51 16.52
CA LYS A 74 12.10 -1.41 16.72
C LYS A 74 12.64 -0.08 16.16
N ASN A 75 12.34 0.20 14.89
CA ASN A 75 12.81 1.41 14.23
C ASN A 75 12.29 2.69 14.90
N MET A 76 11.04 2.68 15.40
CA MET A 76 10.49 3.79 16.17
C MET A 76 11.18 3.96 17.53
N ASN A 77 11.64 2.86 18.12
CA ASN A 77 12.30 2.87 19.42
C ASN A 77 13.80 3.19 19.37
N ASP A 78 14.44 3.03 18.21
CA ASP A 78 15.89 3.30 18.05
C ASP A 78 16.24 4.78 18.27
N THR A 79 15.31 5.69 17.97
CA THR A 79 15.49 7.14 18.12
C THR A 79 14.87 7.70 19.40
N ARG A 80 14.21 6.87 20.22
CA ARG A 80 13.50 7.31 21.43
C ARG A 80 14.30 7.05 22.70
N SER A 81 14.17 7.94 23.68
CA SER A 81 14.68 7.69 25.02
C SER A 81 13.95 6.51 25.67
N VAL A 82 14.63 5.82 26.61
CA VAL A 82 14.11 4.61 27.27
C VAL A 82 12.71 4.82 27.87
N SER A 83 12.45 5.99 28.44
CA SER A 83 11.15 6.33 29.04
C SER A 83 10.01 6.58 28.06
N ARG A 84 10.30 6.63 26.75
CA ARG A 84 9.34 6.91 25.67
C ARG A 84 9.29 5.81 24.61
N LYS A 85 9.85 4.65 24.92
CA LYS A 85 9.79 3.50 24.03
C LYS A 85 8.37 2.96 23.96
N ILE A 86 8.00 2.55 22.75
CA ILE A 86 6.73 1.87 22.48
C ILE A 86 6.90 0.40 22.86
N ASP A 87 6.11 -0.06 23.82
CA ASP A 87 5.97 -1.48 24.13
C ASP A 87 4.83 -2.12 23.33
N ASP A 88 4.60 -3.42 23.51
CA ASP A 88 3.58 -4.14 22.75
C ASP A 88 2.15 -3.66 23.10
N ALA A 89 1.92 -3.26 24.34
CA ALA A 89 0.62 -2.73 24.77
C ALA A 89 0.35 -1.36 24.15
N GLU A 90 1.37 -0.51 24.05
CA GLU A 90 1.26 0.78 23.38
C GLU A 90 1.10 0.61 21.87
N ALA A 91 1.82 -0.33 21.24
CA ALA A 91 1.65 -0.67 19.83
C ALA A 91 0.22 -1.15 19.52
N ALA A 92 -0.36 -2.00 20.38
CA ALA A 92 -1.74 -2.45 20.25
C ALA A 92 -2.75 -1.30 20.34
N LYS A 93 -2.54 -0.33 21.24
CA LYS A 93 -3.37 0.88 21.33
C LYS A 93 -3.29 1.73 20.08
N ILE A 94 -2.10 1.89 19.52
CA ILE A 94 -1.90 2.65 18.27
C ILE A 94 -2.64 1.96 17.11
N MET A 95 -2.56 0.63 17.00
CA MET A 95 -3.30 -0.12 15.97
C MET A 95 -4.82 0.03 16.13
N ALA A 96 -5.33 -0.10 17.36
CA ALA A 96 -6.76 0.06 17.64
C ALA A 96 -7.24 1.48 17.30
N ALA A 97 -6.48 2.50 17.66
CA ALA A 97 -6.80 3.89 17.34
C ALA A 97 -6.76 4.13 15.83
N ALA A 98 -5.79 3.58 15.11
CA ALA A 98 -5.70 3.68 13.65
C ALA A 98 -6.92 3.02 12.98
N SER A 99 -7.29 1.81 13.39
CA SER A 99 -8.48 1.10 12.89
C SER A 99 -9.76 1.90 13.11
N SER A 100 -9.97 2.43 14.32
CA SER A 100 -11.14 3.24 14.65
C SER A 100 -11.21 4.53 13.81
N ASN A 101 -10.12 5.28 13.76
CA ASN A 101 -10.05 6.53 12.99
C ASN A 101 -10.30 6.29 11.49
N PHE A 102 -9.76 5.21 10.94
CA PHE A 102 -9.97 4.84 9.54
C PHE A 102 -11.44 4.51 9.27
N THR A 103 -12.08 3.73 10.14
CA THR A 103 -13.51 3.41 10.05
C THR A 103 -14.37 4.66 10.11
N ASP A 104 -14.06 5.61 10.99
CA ASP A 104 -14.79 6.87 11.11
C ASP A 104 -14.68 7.73 9.84
N VAL A 105 -13.48 7.82 9.27
CA VAL A 105 -13.23 8.55 8.01
C VAL A 105 -14.02 7.93 6.85
N TRP A 106 -13.97 6.60 6.72
CA TRP A 106 -14.71 5.87 5.69
C TRP A 106 -16.22 6.03 5.86
N THR A 107 -16.74 5.87 7.09
CA THR A 107 -18.16 6.07 7.39
C THR A 107 -18.65 7.45 6.97
N LYS A 108 -17.90 8.51 7.32
CA LYS A 108 -18.21 9.88 6.91
C LYS A 108 -18.18 10.06 5.40
N ALA A 109 -17.17 9.49 4.73
CA ALA A 109 -17.02 9.59 3.28
C ALA A 109 -18.16 8.87 2.53
N LEU A 110 -18.54 7.68 2.97
CA LEU A 110 -19.63 6.89 2.39
C LEU A 110 -20.98 7.58 2.59
N ASN A 111 -21.27 8.05 3.80
CA ASN A 111 -22.51 8.81 4.07
C ASN A 111 -22.59 10.09 3.21
N LYS A 112 -21.48 10.81 3.05
CA LYS A 112 -21.39 11.97 2.17
C LYS A 112 -21.62 11.61 0.69
N ALA A 113 -21.23 10.42 0.28
CA ALA A 113 -21.45 9.90 -1.08
C ALA A 113 -22.86 9.36 -1.30
N GLY A 114 -23.72 9.34 -0.27
CA GLY A 114 -25.12 8.91 -0.34
C GLY A 114 -25.33 7.44 0.02
N TYR A 115 -24.30 6.72 0.50
CA TYR A 115 -24.43 5.35 0.98
C TYR A 115 -24.70 5.34 2.48
N GLN A 116 -25.70 4.57 2.90
CA GLN A 116 -25.94 4.34 4.32
C GLN A 116 -25.00 3.26 4.84
N VAL A 117 -24.25 3.55 5.91
CA VAL A 117 -23.42 2.53 6.58
C VAL A 117 -24.29 1.76 7.58
N VAL A 118 -24.28 0.44 7.45
CA VAL A 118 -25.09 -0.50 8.26
C VAL A 118 -24.22 -1.57 8.90
N ALA A 119 -24.73 -2.17 9.99
CA ALA A 119 -24.00 -3.21 10.73
C ALA A 119 -24.40 -4.64 10.32
N THR A 120 -25.47 -4.80 9.55
CA THR A 120 -26.02 -6.12 9.20
C THR A 120 -26.02 -6.32 7.69
N PRO A 121 -25.74 -7.54 7.19
CA PRO A 121 -25.83 -7.86 5.78
C PRO A 121 -27.29 -7.80 5.26
N GLY A 122 -27.44 -7.55 3.97
CA GLY A 122 -28.72 -7.53 3.27
C GLY A 122 -28.54 -7.61 1.76
N PRO A 123 -29.60 -7.79 0.99
CA PRO A 123 -29.53 -7.97 -0.47
C PRO A 123 -29.02 -6.72 -1.22
N ASP A 124 -29.19 -5.54 -0.62
CA ASP A 124 -28.76 -4.25 -1.14
C ASP A 124 -27.52 -3.69 -0.39
N VAL A 125 -26.83 -4.55 0.38
CA VAL A 125 -25.68 -4.18 1.19
C VAL A 125 -24.39 -4.71 0.55
N LEU A 126 -23.47 -3.80 0.23
CA LEU A 126 -22.12 -4.12 -0.19
C LEU A 126 -21.22 -4.23 1.05
N ARG A 127 -20.56 -5.38 1.22
CA ARG A 127 -19.58 -5.57 2.30
C ARG A 127 -18.21 -5.08 1.86
N LEU A 128 -17.59 -4.25 2.65
CA LEU A 128 -16.23 -3.75 2.45
C LEU A 128 -15.31 -4.22 3.57
N SER A 129 -14.26 -4.94 3.20
CA SER A 129 -13.15 -5.28 4.08
C SER A 129 -11.96 -4.41 3.72
N THR A 130 -11.32 -3.81 4.72
CA THR A 130 -10.24 -2.84 4.54
C THR A 130 -9.02 -3.23 5.35
N ALA A 131 -7.82 -2.96 4.81
CA ALA A 131 -6.53 -3.17 5.49
C ALA A 131 -5.62 -1.96 5.26
N ILE A 132 -4.80 -1.60 6.28
CA ILE A 132 -3.81 -0.51 6.23
C ILE A 132 -2.51 -0.88 6.94
#